data_8be703416b5af00d9a571372aa879415
#
_entry.id   8be703416b5af00d9a571372aa879415
#
_cell.length_a   1.000
_cell.length_b   1.000
_cell.length_c   1.000
_cell.angle_alpha   90.00
_cell.angle_beta   90.00
_cell.angle_gamma   90.00
#
_symmetry.space_group_name_H-M   'P 1'
#
loop_
_entity.id
_entity.type
_entity.pdbx_description
1 polymer ?
#
loop_
_entity_poly.entity_id
_entity_poly.type
_entity_poly.pdbx_seq_one_letter_code
_entity_poly.pdbx_strand_id
1 'polypeptide(L)'
;MTAVSTEQELLRIPDSLFVHADLRVEVEQFLYFEATLLDERRFADWYLLFADDIHYWMPNRMNRLMQESARENTTEREMGLFDDNKTSLEWRVKQLLTRKHWAEDPPSRARHLVTNIRIEPASAENEYAVRSNFLVYRNRLEDEVDIWVGERHDVLRRLEPRAWQIARRTIILDQNVVLSKNLSIFL
;
A
#
# COMPACT_ATOMS: atom_id res chain seq x y z
N MET A 1 -42.05 -20.57 34.38
CA MET A 1 -40.67 -20.71 33.90
C MET A 1 -40.69 -20.54 32.40
N THR A 2 -40.47 -19.32 31.93
CA THR A 2 -40.47 -18.98 30.49
C THR A 2 -39.04 -19.14 30.00
N ALA A 3 -38.81 -20.09 29.12
CA ALA A 3 -37.53 -20.28 28.47
C ALA A 3 -37.26 -19.09 27.56
N VAL A 4 -36.27 -18.30 27.92
CA VAL A 4 -35.69 -17.27 27.02
C VAL A 4 -34.86 -17.99 26.00
N SER A 5 -35.40 -18.19 24.81
CA SER A 5 -34.64 -18.63 23.65
C SER A 5 -33.78 -17.48 23.23
N THR A 6 -32.51 -17.53 23.59
CA THR A 6 -31.48 -16.60 23.05
C THR A 6 -31.12 -17.15 21.67
N GLU A 7 -31.81 -16.70 20.62
CA GLU A 7 -31.30 -16.87 19.26
C GLU A 7 -30.00 -16.07 19.18
N GLN A 8 -28.90 -16.78 19.10
CA GLN A 8 -27.59 -16.20 18.91
C GLN A 8 -27.54 -15.66 17.47
N GLU A 9 -27.60 -14.33 17.32
CA GLU A 9 -27.49 -13.68 16.02
C GLU A 9 -26.14 -14.02 15.38
N LEU A 10 -26.17 -14.74 14.27
CA LEU A 10 -24.97 -15.15 13.57
C LEU A 10 -24.31 -13.93 12.92
N LEU A 11 -23.04 -13.68 13.22
CA LEU A 11 -22.27 -12.68 12.51
C LEU A 11 -22.04 -13.15 11.06
N ARG A 12 -22.59 -12.40 10.11
CA ARG A 12 -22.47 -12.71 8.68
C ARG A 12 -21.42 -11.81 8.03
N ILE A 13 -20.72 -12.36 7.04
CA ILE A 13 -19.82 -11.57 6.18
C ILE A 13 -20.71 -10.62 5.36
N PRO A 14 -20.45 -9.30 5.38
CA PRO A 14 -21.23 -8.35 4.58
C PRO A 14 -21.15 -8.63 3.09
N ASP A 15 -22.26 -8.53 2.38
CA ASP A 15 -22.34 -8.77 0.93
C ASP A 15 -21.43 -7.82 0.14
N SER A 16 -21.17 -6.61 0.65
CA SER A 16 -20.25 -5.63 0.07
C SER A 16 -18.81 -6.11 -0.06
N LEU A 17 -18.43 -7.17 0.68
CA LEU A 17 -17.11 -7.78 0.57
C LEU A 17 -17.00 -8.81 -0.56
N PHE A 18 -18.12 -9.13 -1.22
CA PHE A 18 -18.14 -10.05 -2.35
C PHE A 18 -18.21 -9.25 -3.65
N VAL A 19 -17.09 -9.20 -4.36
CA VAL A 19 -17.00 -8.66 -5.71
C VAL A 19 -17.00 -9.80 -6.74
N HIS A 20 -17.27 -9.46 -8.00
CA HIS A 20 -17.20 -10.44 -9.08
C HIS A 20 -15.80 -11.08 -9.15
N ALA A 21 -15.74 -12.41 -9.35
CA ALA A 21 -14.49 -13.17 -9.28
C ALA A 21 -13.42 -12.66 -10.25
N ASP A 22 -13.81 -12.28 -11.48
CA ASP A 22 -12.86 -11.78 -12.49
C ASP A 22 -12.25 -10.45 -12.06
N LEU A 23 -13.03 -9.53 -11.48
CA LEU A 23 -12.53 -8.27 -10.95
C LEU A 23 -11.52 -8.52 -9.82
N ARG A 24 -11.84 -9.45 -8.93
CA ARG A 24 -10.94 -9.82 -7.85
C ARG A 24 -9.61 -10.34 -8.39
N VAL A 25 -9.66 -11.28 -9.33
CA VAL A 25 -8.45 -11.85 -9.95
C VAL A 25 -7.65 -10.77 -10.67
N GLU A 26 -8.28 -9.86 -11.43
CA GLU A 26 -7.56 -8.77 -12.10
C GLU A 26 -6.82 -7.87 -11.11
N VAL A 27 -7.47 -7.45 -10.03
CA VAL A 27 -6.88 -6.58 -9.01
C VAL A 27 -5.75 -7.31 -8.26
N GLU A 28 -5.96 -8.57 -7.86
CA GLU A 28 -4.92 -9.36 -7.21
C GLU A 28 -3.69 -9.51 -8.10
N GLN A 29 -3.87 -9.85 -9.37
CA GLN A 29 -2.77 -9.99 -10.33
C GLN A 29 -2.05 -8.66 -10.59
N PHE A 30 -2.77 -7.53 -10.62
CA PHE A 30 -2.16 -6.22 -10.73
C PHE A 30 -1.25 -5.90 -9.53
N LEU A 31 -1.71 -6.14 -8.30
CA LEU A 31 -0.93 -5.90 -7.10
C LEU A 31 0.29 -6.85 -6.99
N TYR A 32 0.15 -8.10 -7.42
CA TYR A 32 1.28 -9.05 -7.47
C TYR A 32 2.29 -8.68 -8.56
N PHE A 33 1.82 -8.17 -9.69
CA PHE A 33 2.69 -7.64 -10.74
C PHE A 33 3.47 -6.42 -10.26
N GLU A 34 2.81 -5.49 -9.58
CA GLU A 34 3.45 -4.36 -8.93
C GLU A 34 4.56 -4.81 -7.96
N ALA A 35 4.25 -5.74 -7.06
CA ALA A 35 5.22 -6.31 -6.12
C ALA A 35 6.43 -6.92 -6.85
N THR A 36 6.18 -7.64 -7.95
CA THR A 36 7.23 -8.22 -8.79
C THR A 36 8.15 -7.15 -9.38
N LEU A 37 7.59 -6.05 -9.90
CA LEU A 37 8.40 -4.95 -10.45
C LEU A 37 9.33 -4.34 -9.40
N LEU A 38 8.84 -4.15 -8.17
CA LEU A 38 9.63 -3.64 -7.06
C LEU A 38 10.73 -4.63 -6.64
N ASP A 39 10.40 -5.90 -6.49
CA ASP A 39 11.34 -6.97 -6.11
C ASP A 39 12.46 -7.17 -7.15
N GLU A 40 12.14 -7.01 -8.42
CA GLU A 40 13.07 -7.05 -9.55
C GLU A 40 13.79 -5.73 -9.81
N ARG A 41 13.52 -4.69 -9.02
CA ARG A 41 14.08 -3.32 -9.18
C ARG A 41 13.76 -2.68 -10.54
N ARG A 42 12.63 -3.02 -11.12
CA ARG A 42 12.12 -2.46 -12.37
C ARG A 42 11.37 -1.17 -12.10
N PHE A 43 12.02 -0.23 -11.43
CA PHE A 43 11.41 1.00 -10.94
C PHE A 43 10.87 1.91 -12.06
N ALA A 44 11.47 1.87 -13.25
CA ALA A 44 10.95 2.62 -14.39
C ALA A 44 9.60 2.07 -14.86
N ASP A 45 9.44 0.73 -14.90
CA ASP A 45 8.18 0.09 -15.26
C ASP A 45 7.13 0.29 -14.15
N TRP A 46 7.56 0.19 -12.88
CA TRP A 46 6.70 0.45 -11.74
C TRP A 46 6.12 1.88 -11.76
N TYR A 47 6.91 2.88 -12.12
CA TYR A 47 6.44 4.26 -12.25
C TYR A 47 5.30 4.42 -13.26
N LEU A 48 5.26 3.61 -14.31
CA LEU A 48 4.20 3.64 -15.33
C LEU A 48 2.83 3.15 -14.81
N LEU A 49 2.81 2.47 -13.67
CA LEU A 49 1.56 2.02 -13.03
C LEU A 49 0.76 3.17 -12.38
N PHE A 50 1.35 4.34 -12.23
CA PHE A 50 0.67 5.47 -11.58
C PHE A 50 -0.04 6.36 -12.59
N ALA A 51 -1.22 6.85 -12.22
CA ALA A 51 -1.93 7.88 -12.97
C ALA A 51 -1.20 9.23 -12.90
N ASP A 52 -1.49 10.14 -13.81
CA ASP A 52 -0.85 11.47 -13.82
C ASP A 52 -1.30 12.33 -12.64
N ASP A 53 -2.50 12.08 -12.12
CA ASP A 53 -3.09 12.73 -10.96
C ASP A 53 -2.83 12.00 -9.63
N ILE A 54 -1.84 11.10 -9.59
CA ILE A 54 -1.50 10.33 -8.37
C ILE A 54 -1.24 11.23 -7.17
N HIS A 55 -1.79 10.84 -6.04
CA HIS A 55 -1.39 11.28 -4.71
C HIS A 55 -0.89 10.06 -3.92
N TYR A 56 0.43 10.01 -3.68
CA TYR A 56 1.11 8.96 -2.94
C TYR A 56 1.45 9.49 -1.55
N TRP A 57 0.66 9.10 -0.57
CA TRP A 57 0.69 9.62 0.78
C TRP A 57 1.11 8.55 1.80
N MET A 58 1.97 8.93 2.72
CA MET A 58 2.37 8.10 3.85
C MET A 58 2.35 8.94 5.13
N PRO A 59 1.28 8.87 5.92
CA PRO A 59 1.16 9.61 7.18
C PRO A 59 2.19 9.16 8.21
N ASN A 60 2.47 10.02 9.17
CA ASN A 60 3.11 9.60 10.42
C ASN A 60 2.07 8.93 11.31
N ARG A 61 2.41 7.76 11.87
CA ARG A 61 1.59 7.09 12.86
C ARG A 61 2.10 7.42 14.25
N MET A 62 1.19 7.71 15.17
CA MET A 62 1.49 8.09 16.55
C MET A 62 0.81 7.13 17.52
N ASN A 63 1.51 6.72 18.57
CA ASN A 63 0.88 5.98 19.65
C ASN A 63 -0.05 6.90 20.43
N ARG A 64 -1.33 6.61 20.39
CA ARG A 64 -2.38 7.31 21.12
C ARG A 64 -3.08 6.39 22.09
N LEU A 65 -3.72 6.97 23.09
CA LEU A 65 -4.63 6.20 23.95
C LEU A 65 -5.84 5.72 23.14
N MET A 66 -6.46 4.62 23.54
CA MET A 66 -7.59 4.02 22.83
C MET A 66 -8.72 5.02 22.53
N GLN A 67 -9.01 5.92 23.45
CA GLN A 67 -10.01 6.99 23.28
C GLN A 67 -9.64 8.03 22.21
N GLU A 68 -8.37 8.09 21.79
CA GLU A 68 -7.84 8.99 20.77
C GLU A 68 -7.38 8.25 19.51
N SER A 69 -7.70 6.95 19.35
CA SER A 69 -7.25 6.10 18.26
C SER A 69 -7.60 6.65 16.87
N ALA A 70 -8.71 7.37 16.73
CA ALA A 70 -9.09 8.04 15.49
C ALA A 70 -8.08 9.11 15.02
N ARG A 71 -7.12 9.50 15.86
CA ARG A 71 -6.05 10.48 15.56
C ARG A 71 -4.66 9.85 15.56
N GLU A 72 -4.57 8.54 15.37
CA GLU A 72 -3.27 7.84 15.30
C GLU A 72 -2.44 8.27 14.11
N ASN A 73 -3.07 8.57 12.98
CA ASN A 73 -2.40 8.98 11.77
C ASN A 73 -2.51 10.49 11.55
N THR A 74 -1.41 11.11 11.07
CA THR A 74 -1.47 12.49 10.61
C THR A 74 -2.42 12.61 9.41
N THR A 75 -3.04 13.77 9.28
CA THR A 75 -3.92 14.11 8.15
C THR A 75 -3.10 14.66 6.98
N GLU A 76 -3.68 14.72 5.78
CA GLU A 76 -3.04 15.30 4.58
C GLU A 76 -2.69 16.79 4.72
N ARG A 77 -3.15 17.47 5.77
CA ARG A 77 -2.80 18.85 6.10
C ARG A 77 -1.59 18.96 7.03
N GLU A 78 -1.11 17.83 7.51
CA GLU A 78 0.02 17.71 8.41
C GLU A 78 1.19 17.05 7.69
N MET A 79 2.38 17.08 8.28
CA MET A 79 3.55 16.44 7.70
C MET A 79 3.41 14.92 7.75
N GLY A 80 3.59 14.27 6.59
CA GLY A 80 3.74 12.81 6.46
C GLY A 80 5.19 12.39 6.26
N LEU A 81 5.44 11.09 6.22
CA LEU A 81 6.73 10.54 5.80
C LEU A 81 6.96 10.73 4.30
N PHE A 82 5.90 10.59 3.50
CA PHE A 82 5.89 10.90 2.08
C PHE A 82 4.60 11.62 1.70
N ASP A 83 4.73 12.58 0.80
CA ASP A 83 3.64 13.31 0.16
C ASP A 83 4.07 13.60 -1.27
N ASP A 84 3.87 12.59 -2.14
CA ASP A 84 4.39 12.58 -3.49
C ASP A 84 3.25 12.69 -4.52
N ASN A 85 3.47 13.51 -5.53
CA ASN A 85 2.73 13.52 -6.78
C ASN A 85 3.52 12.77 -7.87
N LYS A 86 3.01 12.73 -9.09
CA LYS A 86 3.65 12.06 -10.23
C LYS A 86 5.09 12.55 -10.45
N THR A 87 5.32 13.85 -10.35
CA THR A 87 6.65 14.46 -10.58
C THR A 87 7.64 14.09 -9.47
N SER A 88 7.24 14.16 -8.20
CA SER A 88 8.13 13.81 -7.09
C SER A 88 8.45 12.31 -7.08
N LEU A 89 7.48 11.43 -7.41
CA LEU A 89 7.75 10.01 -7.62
C LEU A 89 8.76 9.77 -8.74
N GLU A 90 8.67 10.51 -9.85
CA GLU A 90 9.65 10.42 -10.94
C GLU A 90 11.06 10.77 -10.46
N TRP A 91 11.21 11.82 -9.67
CA TRP A 91 12.50 12.21 -9.10
C TRP A 91 13.08 11.11 -8.21
N ARG A 92 12.28 10.48 -7.35
CA ARG A 92 12.71 9.37 -6.51
C ARG A 92 13.15 8.16 -7.34
N VAL A 93 12.40 7.81 -8.36
CA VAL A 93 12.76 6.72 -9.28
C VAL A 93 14.07 7.04 -10.03
N LYS A 94 14.21 8.25 -10.58
CA LYS A 94 15.44 8.69 -11.24
C LYS A 94 16.64 8.61 -10.29
N GLN A 95 16.48 9.01 -9.04
CA GLN A 95 17.53 8.93 -8.03
C GLN A 95 18.05 7.50 -7.84
N LEU A 96 17.14 6.51 -7.73
CA LEU A 96 17.50 5.10 -7.63
C LEU A 96 18.23 4.58 -8.88
N LEU A 97 17.79 5.02 -10.08
CA LEU A 97 18.37 4.60 -11.35
C LEU A 97 19.77 5.18 -11.60
N THR A 98 20.15 6.29 -10.96
CA THR A 98 21.49 6.90 -11.15
C THR A 98 22.63 6.04 -10.63
N ARG A 99 22.37 5.01 -9.82
CA ARG A 99 23.39 4.18 -9.12
C ARG A 99 24.37 4.99 -8.26
N LYS A 100 24.07 6.27 -8.02
CA LYS A 100 24.85 7.17 -7.15
C LYS A 100 24.23 7.28 -5.75
N HIS A 101 23.14 6.56 -5.53
CA HIS A 101 22.43 6.56 -4.24
C HIS A 101 23.16 5.59 -3.31
N TRP A 102 24.07 6.11 -2.48
CA TRP A 102 24.89 5.33 -1.56
C TRP A 102 24.08 4.39 -0.64
N ALA A 103 22.83 4.73 -0.33
CA ALA A 103 21.95 3.92 0.50
C ALA A 103 21.48 2.63 -0.21
N GLU A 104 21.61 2.55 -1.54
CA GLU A 104 21.25 1.39 -2.37
C GLU A 104 22.44 0.90 -3.22
N ASP A 105 23.67 1.20 -2.81
CA ASP A 105 24.89 0.64 -3.41
C ASP A 105 25.78 0.02 -2.31
N PRO A 106 25.91 -1.32 -2.24
CA PRO A 106 25.23 -2.33 -3.07
C PRO A 106 23.71 -2.38 -2.84
N PRO A 107 22.95 -2.82 -3.88
CA PRO A 107 21.50 -2.75 -3.85
C PRO A 107 20.89 -3.73 -2.86
N SER A 108 19.84 -3.29 -2.20
CA SER A 108 19.02 -4.13 -1.32
C SER A 108 18.32 -5.25 -2.08
N ARG A 109 18.01 -6.34 -1.38
CA ARG A 109 17.07 -7.37 -1.82
C ARG A 109 15.77 -7.17 -1.06
N ALA A 110 14.73 -6.80 -1.77
CA ALA A 110 13.40 -6.65 -1.20
C ALA A 110 12.49 -7.81 -1.57
N ARG A 111 11.50 -8.07 -0.73
CA ARG A 111 10.40 -9.01 -1.00
C ARG A 111 9.11 -8.42 -0.47
N HIS A 112 8.17 -8.17 -1.39
CA HIS A 112 6.85 -7.64 -1.08
C HIS A 112 5.84 -8.76 -1.02
N LEU A 113 5.17 -8.90 0.11
CA LEU A 113 4.03 -9.80 0.28
C LEU A 113 2.78 -8.94 0.44
N VAL A 114 1.81 -9.15 -0.45
CA VAL A 114 0.53 -8.44 -0.43
C VAL A 114 -0.58 -9.44 -0.15
N THR A 115 -1.47 -9.11 0.78
CA THR A 115 -2.53 -10.02 1.22
C THR A 115 -3.75 -9.26 1.73
N ASN A 116 -4.80 -10.00 2.12
CA ASN A 116 -6.05 -9.47 2.70
C ASN A 116 -6.70 -8.40 1.80
N ILE A 117 -6.66 -8.62 0.49
CA ILE A 117 -7.15 -7.67 -0.51
C ILE A 117 -8.67 -7.58 -0.41
N ARG A 118 -9.17 -6.36 -0.23
CA ARG A 118 -10.59 -5.99 -0.23
C ARG A 118 -10.83 -4.95 -1.29
N ILE A 119 -11.91 -5.10 -2.04
CA ILE A 119 -12.22 -4.27 -3.19
C ILE A 119 -13.65 -3.76 -3.03
N GLU A 120 -13.83 -2.46 -3.16
CA GLU A 120 -15.13 -1.78 -3.15
C GLU A 120 -15.19 -0.80 -4.32
N PRO A 121 -16.37 -0.55 -4.93
CA PRO A 121 -16.53 0.52 -5.90
C PRO A 121 -16.14 1.87 -5.26
N ALA A 122 -15.40 2.70 -5.98
CA ALA A 122 -15.15 4.09 -5.59
C ALA A 122 -16.26 5.02 -6.09
N SER A 123 -16.15 6.31 -5.77
CA SER A 123 -17.16 7.31 -6.18
C SER A 123 -17.14 7.62 -7.68
N ALA A 124 -16.00 7.47 -8.33
CA ALA A 124 -15.87 7.69 -9.77
C ALA A 124 -16.07 6.39 -10.54
N GLU A 125 -16.60 6.52 -11.77
CA GLU A 125 -16.76 5.38 -12.67
C GLU A 125 -15.39 4.76 -13.01
N ASN A 126 -15.34 3.43 -13.09
CA ASN A 126 -14.13 2.65 -13.34
C ASN A 126 -13.01 2.81 -12.28
N GLU A 127 -13.32 3.36 -11.12
CA GLU A 127 -12.42 3.40 -9.99
C GLU A 127 -12.88 2.46 -8.87
N TYR A 128 -11.90 1.88 -8.18
CA TYR A 128 -12.12 0.93 -7.10
C TYR A 128 -11.24 1.30 -5.91
N ALA A 129 -11.87 1.39 -4.73
CA ALA A 129 -11.17 1.48 -3.47
C ALA A 129 -10.66 0.09 -3.09
N VAL A 130 -9.36 -0.05 -2.98
CA VAL A 130 -8.69 -1.32 -2.69
C VAL A 130 -7.89 -1.19 -1.41
N ARG A 131 -8.20 -2.03 -0.43
CA ARG A 131 -7.39 -2.16 0.78
C ARG A 131 -6.60 -3.45 0.71
N SER A 132 -5.34 -3.39 1.10
CA SER A 132 -4.48 -4.56 1.21
C SER A 132 -3.53 -4.43 2.39
N ASN A 133 -3.16 -5.55 2.99
CA ASN A 133 -2.08 -5.58 3.96
C ASN A 133 -0.79 -5.94 3.23
N PHE A 134 0.32 -5.41 3.72
CA PHE A 134 1.62 -5.75 3.19
C PHE A 134 2.62 -6.10 4.28
N LEU A 135 3.56 -6.95 3.91
CA LEU A 135 4.81 -7.16 4.60
C LEU A 135 5.93 -7.01 3.58
N VAL A 136 6.89 -6.13 3.86
CA VAL A 136 8.08 -5.97 3.03
C VAL A 136 9.29 -6.34 3.85
N TYR A 137 10.01 -7.35 3.39
CA TYR A 137 11.32 -7.74 3.89
C TYR A 137 12.39 -7.10 3.03
N ARG A 138 13.39 -6.49 3.66
CA ARG A 138 14.61 -5.99 2.99
C ARG A 138 15.83 -6.58 3.67
N ASN A 139 16.76 -7.08 2.87
CA ASN A 139 18.12 -7.40 3.30
C ASN A 139 19.12 -6.59 2.48
N ARG A 140 20.06 -5.99 3.15
CA ARG A 140 21.18 -5.28 2.53
C ARG A 140 22.47 -5.62 3.30
N LEU A 141 23.55 -5.84 2.55
CA LEU A 141 24.81 -6.27 3.13
C LEU A 141 24.68 -7.60 3.91
N GLU A 142 25.48 -7.80 4.94
CA GLU A 142 25.50 -9.04 5.73
C GLU A 142 24.55 -8.99 6.93
N ASP A 143 24.31 -7.81 7.48
CA ASP A 143 23.66 -7.58 8.77
C ASP A 143 22.44 -6.66 8.74
N GLU A 144 22.18 -5.97 7.63
CA GLU A 144 21.04 -5.07 7.54
C GLU A 144 19.79 -5.83 7.13
N VAL A 145 18.86 -6.02 8.07
CA VAL A 145 17.53 -6.58 7.83
C VAL A 145 16.49 -5.62 8.36
N ASP A 146 15.56 -5.25 7.50
CA ASP A 146 14.40 -4.44 7.86
C ASP A 146 13.12 -5.17 7.46
N ILE A 147 12.08 -4.97 8.25
CA ILE A 147 10.74 -5.47 7.97
C ILE A 147 9.76 -4.32 8.20
N TRP A 148 8.95 -4.04 7.19
CA TRP A 148 7.83 -3.10 7.30
C TRP A 148 6.52 -3.85 7.13
N VAL A 149 5.60 -3.58 8.02
CA VAL A 149 4.24 -4.15 8.01
C VAL A 149 3.25 -2.99 8.07
N GLY A 150 2.15 -3.13 7.35
CA GLY A 150 1.12 -2.13 7.34
C GLY A 150 -0.01 -2.44 6.37
N GLU A 151 -0.81 -1.43 6.11
CA GLU A 151 -1.88 -1.51 5.14
C GLU A 151 -1.74 -0.42 4.06
N ARG A 152 -2.29 -0.71 2.88
CA ARG A 152 -2.43 0.26 1.79
C ARG A 152 -3.90 0.49 1.51
N HIS A 153 -4.25 1.76 1.30
CA HIS A 153 -5.54 2.18 0.80
C HIS A 153 -5.31 2.81 -0.56
N ASP A 154 -5.63 2.08 -1.60
CA ASP A 154 -5.44 2.49 -2.98
C ASP A 154 -6.77 2.89 -3.61
N VAL A 155 -6.74 3.85 -4.54
CA VAL A 155 -7.76 4.02 -5.57
C VAL A 155 -7.14 3.54 -6.87
N LEU A 156 -7.65 2.43 -7.37
CA LEU A 156 -7.23 1.85 -8.65
C LEU A 156 -8.21 2.25 -9.73
N ARG A 157 -7.69 2.82 -10.84
CA ARG A 157 -8.45 3.21 -12.02
C ARG A 157 -8.28 2.17 -13.11
N ARG A 158 -9.40 1.61 -13.57
CA ARG A 158 -9.42 0.66 -14.68
C ARG A 158 -9.51 1.42 -15.99
N LEU A 159 -8.50 1.30 -16.83
CA LEU A 159 -8.45 1.91 -18.16
C LEU A 159 -9.15 1.04 -19.19
N GLU A 160 -8.82 -0.26 -19.18
CA GLU A 160 -9.38 -1.31 -20.02
C GLU A 160 -9.22 -2.67 -19.33
N PRO A 161 -9.76 -3.77 -19.86
CA PRO A 161 -9.54 -5.09 -19.27
C PRO A 161 -8.06 -5.38 -19.05
N ARG A 162 -7.68 -5.70 -17.80
CA ARG A 162 -6.30 -5.98 -17.35
C ARG A 162 -5.33 -4.80 -17.39
N ALA A 163 -5.81 -3.58 -17.67
CA ALA A 163 -5.00 -2.36 -17.63
C ALA A 163 -5.48 -1.44 -16.50
N TRP A 164 -4.62 -1.22 -15.50
CA TRP A 164 -4.92 -0.51 -14.29
C TRP A 164 -3.88 0.56 -14.01
N GLN A 165 -4.30 1.62 -13.34
CA GLN A 165 -3.42 2.63 -12.77
C GLN A 165 -3.76 2.89 -11.31
N ILE A 166 -2.74 3.26 -10.54
CA ILE A 166 -2.90 3.72 -9.16
C ILE A 166 -3.13 5.23 -9.22
N ALA A 167 -4.37 5.66 -8.93
CA ALA A 167 -4.76 7.07 -8.91
C ALA A 167 -4.54 7.71 -7.53
N ARG A 168 -4.60 6.92 -6.46
CA ARG A 168 -4.28 7.35 -5.10
C ARG A 168 -3.69 6.18 -4.34
N ARG A 169 -2.72 6.45 -3.49
CA ARG A 169 -2.18 5.48 -2.52
C ARG A 169 -1.94 6.13 -1.18
N THR A 170 -2.52 5.56 -0.14
CA THR A 170 -2.19 5.88 1.25
C THR A 170 -1.54 4.66 1.88
N ILE A 171 -0.35 4.81 2.44
CA ILE A 171 0.41 3.75 3.09
C ILE A 171 0.45 4.02 4.58
N ILE A 172 -0.10 3.12 5.37
CA ILE A 172 -0.15 3.23 6.82
C ILE A 172 0.73 2.14 7.41
N LEU A 173 1.87 2.53 7.98
CA LEU A 173 2.76 1.62 8.69
C LEU A 173 2.20 1.26 10.06
N ASP A 174 2.40 0.01 10.48
CA ASP A 174 2.08 -0.41 11.85
C ASP A 174 3.11 0.08 12.87
N GLN A 175 4.33 0.37 12.39
CA GLN A 175 5.36 0.96 13.23
C GLN A 175 5.13 2.47 13.40
N ASN A 176 5.08 2.94 14.63
CA ASN A 176 5.06 4.38 14.94
C ASN A 176 6.45 5.02 14.82
N VAL A 177 7.51 4.24 14.89
CA VAL A 177 8.90 4.65 14.67
C VAL A 177 9.53 3.71 13.65
N VAL A 178 9.97 4.27 12.54
CA VAL A 178 10.72 3.53 11.52
C VAL A 178 12.16 3.38 12.01
N LEU A 179 12.54 2.16 12.39
CA LEU A 179 13.86 1.87 12.96
C LEU A 179 14.94 1.64 11.89
N SER A 180 14.55 1.49 10.62
CA SER A 180 15.50 1.35 9.53
C SER A 180 16.36 2.61 9.37
N LYS A 181 17.62 2.43 8.99
CA LYS A 181 18.55 3.55 8.78
C LYS A 181 18.08 4.53 7.70
N ASN A 182 17.28 4.03 6.76
CA ASN A 182 16.66 4.82 5.69
C ASN A 182 15.40 4.10 5.19
N LEU A 183 14.55 4.83 4.49
CA LEU A 183 13.39 4.32 3.77
C LEU A 183 13.62 4.55 2.26
N SER A 184 14.62 3.83 1.72
CA SER A 184 15.07 3.95 0.32
C SER A 184 14.27 3.12 -0.66
N ILE A 185 13.38 2.26 -0.17
CA ILE A 185 12.52 1.41 -1.00
C ILE A 185 11.11 2.03 -1.11
N PHE A 186 10.35 1.54 -2.09
CA PHE A 186 8.92 1.83 -2.18
C PHE A 186 8.11 0.75 -1.45
N LEU A 187 6.91 1.15 -0.95
CA LEU A 187 6.01 0.28 -0.18
C LEU A 187 4.64 0.21 -0.83
#